data_66baa067d29ff3c8aa60ffbaab604c3e
#
_entry.id   66baa067d29ff3c8aa60ffbaab604c3e
#
_cell.length_a   1.000
_cell.length_b   1.000
_cell.length_c   1.000
_cell.angle_alpha   90.00
_cell.angle_beta   90.00
_cell.angle_gamma   90.00
#
_symmetry.space_group_name_H-M   'P 1'
#
loop_
_entity.id
_entity.type
_entity.pdbx_description
1 polymer ?
#
loop_
_entity_poly.entity_id
_entity_poly.type
_entity_poly.pdbx_seq_one_letter_code
_entity_poly.pdbx_strand_id
1 'polypeptide(L)'
;MNDVPAIRLNNGTLMPQLGYGVFQVPDSEAAQAVGAALEAGYRSIDTAAAYRNESGTGRAIAASGVPREELFVTTKLWNDRSRTWRRDDVLRALDDSLAKLGLDHLDLYLIHWPRPMRDDFLTIWKTFEEIAESGRSRSVGVSNFRPADLERLGAESALVPAVNQIELHPLFPQAELRALHSELGIATEAWSPLGQGKELLALPAVVETAARHGRSPAQVVLRWHLQLGNVVIPKSVTPSRIRENLDVFGFELDADDLAALDALGRGPSAGRIGPDPAVFDV
;
A
#
# COMPACT_ATOMS: atom_id res chain seq x y z
N MET A 1 -12.75 -1.62 -20.73
CA MET A 1 -12.16 -1.86 -19.38
C MET A 1 -12.39 -0.59 -18.61
N ASN A 2 -12.89 -0.66 -17.38
CA ASN A 2 -12.99 0.54 -16.55
C ASN A 2 -11.57 0.92 -16.15
N ASP A 3 -11.10 2.10 -16.57
CA ASP A 3 -9.78 2.59 -16.15
C ASP A 3 -9.81 2.82 -14.64
N VAL A 4 -8.79 2.30 -13.94
CA VAL A 4 -8.62 2.56 -12.51
C VAL A 4 -8.35 4.05 -12.33
N PRO A 5 -9.18 4.80 -11.57
CA PRO A 5 -8.90 6.21 -11.29
C PRO A 5 -7.54 6.37 -10.61
N ALA A 6 -6.89 7.49 -10.86
CA ALA A 6 -5.64 7.84 -10.19
C ALA A 6 -5.85 9.02 -9.25
N ILE A 7 -5.20 8.98 -8.09
CA ILE A 7 -5.07 10.13 -7.20
C ILE A 7 -3.77 10.88 -7.51
N ARG A 8 -3.76 12.18 -7.28
CA ARG A 8 -2.56 13.01 -7.40
C ARG A 8 -1.86 13.09 -6.04
N LEU A 9 -0.64 12.60 -5.99
CA LEU A 9 0.23 12.73 -4.82
C LEU A 9 0.71 14.18 -4.64
N ASN A 10 1.22 14.53 -3.46
CA ASN A 10 1.69 15.88 -3.12
C ASN A 10 2.83 16.39 -4.01
N ASN A 11 3.59 15.51 -4.62
CA ASN A 11 4.66 15.82 -5.58
C ASN A 11 4.17 15.87 -7.05
N GLY A 12 2.86 15.70 -7.28
CA GLY A 12 2.24 15.75 -8.61
C GLY A 12 2.17 14.41 -9.34
N THR A 13 2.82 13.35 -8.87
CA THR A 13 2.75 12.01 -9.46
C THR A 13 1.33 11.45 -9.38
N LEU A 14 0.87 10.77 -10.43
CA LEU A 14 -0.43 10.09 -10.45
C LEU A 14 -0.26 8.65 -10.00
N MET A 15 -1.00 8.26 -8.96
CA MET A 15 -0.99 6.91 -8.39
C MET A 15 -2.36 6.25 -8.63
N PRO A 16 -2.44 5.06 -9.26
CA PRO A 16 -3.70 4.32 -9.38
C PRO A 16 -4.31 4.05 -8.00
N GLN A 17 -5.61 4.33 -7.85
CA GLN A 17 -6.29 4.19 -6.55
C GLN A 17 -6.49 2.73 -6.13
N LEU A 18 -6.31 1.78 -7.05
CA LEU A 18 -6.33 0.35 -6.79
C LEU A 18 -5.10 -0.31 -7.40
N GLY A 19 -4.28 -0.92 -6.55
CA GLY A 19 -3.10 -1.69 -6.91
C GLY A 19 -3.22 -3.17 -6.54
N TYR A 20 -2.19 -3.93 -6.87
CA TYR A 20 -2.08 -5.35 -6.57
C TYR A 20 -0.92 -5.61 -5.61
N GLY A 21 -1.22 -6.12 -4.41
CA GLY A 21 -0.23 -6.48 -3.41
C GLY A 21 0.27 -7.92 -3.55
N VAL A 22 1.54 -8.16 -3.24
CA VAL A 22 2.15 -9.51 -3.31
C VAL A 22 2.66 -10.05 -1.96
N PHE A 23 2.22 -9.46 -0.84
CA PHE A 23 2.59 -9.98 0.47
C PHE A 23 2.21 -11.46 0.63
N GLN A 24 3.12 -12.29 1.16
CA GLN A 24 2.97 -13.74 1.32
C GLN A 24 2.78 -14.53 -0.01
N VAL A 25 3.16 -13.96 -1.14
CA VAL A 25 3.29 -14.73 -2.39
C VAL A 25 4.75 -15.17 -2.50
N PRO A 26 5.04 -16.47 -2.58
CA PRO A 26 6.41 -16.95 -2.79
C PRO A 26 7.00 -16.44 -4.11
N ASP A 27 8.33 -16.21 -4.18
CA ASP A 27 8.97 -15.72 -5.42
C ASP A 27 8.71 -16.62 -6.63
N SER A 28 8.63 -17.93 -6.41
CA SER A 28 8.30 -18.91 -7.45
C SER A 28 6.91 -18.74 -8.05
N GLU A 29 5.96 -18.16 -7.29
CA GLU A 29 4.57 -17.95 -7.71
C GLU A 29 4.32 -16.48 -8.09
N ALA A 30 5.20 -15.56 -7.67
CA ALA A 30 5.00 -14.12 -7.86
C ALA A 30 4.89 -13.74 -9.34
N ALA A 31 5.70 -14.37 -10.21
CA ALA A 31 5.63 -14.10 -11.63
C ALA A 31 4.26 -14.44 -12.23
N GLN A 32 3.67 -15.57 -11.84
CA GLN A 32 2.34 -15.98 -12.31
C GLN A 32 1.24 -15.06 -11.73
N ALA A 33 1.30 -14.77 -10.43
CA ALA A 33 0.29 -13.96 -9.75
C ALA A 33 0.26 -12.51 -10.25
N VAL A 34 1.43 -11.88 -10.39
CA VAL A 34 1.56 -10.52 -10.94
C VAL A 34 1.21 -10.49 -12.42
N GLY A 35 1.62 -11.51 -13.21
CA GLY A 35 1.21 -11.63 -14.61
C GLY A 35 -0.30 -11.65 -14.77
N ALA A 36 -1.00 -12.46 -13.97
CA ALA A 36 -2.46 -12.51 -13.98
C ALA A 36 -3.13 -11.17 -13.58
N ALA A 37 -2.50 -10.41 -12.67
CA ALA A 37 -2.98 -9.08 -12.30
C ALA A 37 -2.79 -8.07 -13.45
N LEU A 38 -1.62 -8.06 -14.10
CA LEU A 38 -1.36 -7.19 -15.25
C LEU A 38 -2.28 -7.51 -16.44
N GLU A 39 -2.51 -8.79 -16.73
CA GLU A 39 -3.47 -9.25 -17.74
C GLU A 39 -4.91 -8.84 -17.42
N ALA A 40 -5.28 -8.83 -16.12
CA ALA A 40 -6.60 -8.37 -15.68
C ALA A 40 -6.78 -6.85 -15.83
N GLY A 41 -5.69 -6.07 -15.94
CA GLY A 41 -5.72 -4.62 -16.11
C GLY A 41 -5.16 -3.81 -14.95
N TYR A 42 -4.59 -4.46 -13.92
CA TYR A 42 -3.83 -3.73 -12.89
C TYR A 42 -2.63 -3.02 -13.49
N ARG A 43 -2.35 -1.81 -12.99
CA ARG A 43 -1.19 -1.01 -13.41
C ARG A 43 -0.35 -0.55 -12.21
N SER A 44 -0.79 -0.81 -10.98
CA SER A 44 -0.03 -0.56 -9.75
C SER A 44 0.30 -1.89 -9.09
N ILE A 45 1.59 -2.13 -8.81
CA ILE A 45 2.12 -3.36 -8.18
C ILE A 45 2.88 -2.97 -6.93
N ASP A 46 2.50 -3.55 -5.79
CA ASP A 46 3.12 -3.31 -4.49
C ASP A 46 3.85 -4.56 -3.99
N THR A 47 5.17 -4.44 -3.83
CA THR A 47 6.05 -5.43 -3.20
C THR A 47 6.86 -4.83 -2.07
N ALA A 48 7.82 -5.56 -1.52
CA ALA A 48 8.80 -5.10 -0.54
C ALA A 48 10.01 -6.02 -0.50
N ALA A 49 11.18 -5.48 -0.14
CA ALA A 49 12.40 -6.28 0.07
C ALA A 49 12.18 -7.42 1.08
N ALA A 50 11.39 -7.15 2.15
CA ALA A 50 11.02 -8.14 3.16
C ALA A 50 10.24 -9.34 2.62
N TYR A 51 9.48 -9.19 1.53
CA TYR A 51 8.65 -10.25 0.97
C TYR A 51 9.47 -11.28 0.20
N ARG A 52 10.70 -10.94 -0.17
CA ARG A 52 11.65 -11.81 -0.91
C ARG A 52 11.09 -12.31 -2.24
N ASN A 53 10.22 -11.52 -2.87
CA ASN A 53 9.56 -11.86 -4.14
C ASN A 53 9.70 -10.75 -5.21
N GLU A 54 10.64 -9.81 -5.00
CA GLU A 54 10.94 -8.74 -5.97
C GLU A 54 11.41 -9.32 -7.31
N SER A 55 12.20 -10.40 -7.30
CA SER A 55 12.68 -11.02 -8.54
C SER A 55 11.54 -11.65 -9.35
N GLY A 56 10.60 -12.34 -8.69
CA GLY A 56 9.40 -12.88 -9.35
C GLY A 56 8.50 -11.78 -9.90
N THR A 57 8.34 -10.69 -9.14
CA THR A 57 7.61 -9.50 -9.57
C THR A 57 8.25 -8.87 -10.80
N GLY A 58 9.57 -8.69 -10.80
CA GLY A 58 10.33 -8.15 -11.93
C GLY A 58 10.20 -9.01 -13.20
N ARG A 59 10.26 -10.34 -13.07
CA ARG A 59 10.03 -11.26 -14.20
C ARG A 59 8.63 -11.09 -14.81
N ALA A 60 7.60 -10.90 -13.98
CA ALA A 60 6.25 -10.66 -14.47
C ALA A 60 6.14 -9.33 -15.22
N ILE A 61 6.71 -8.27 -14.67
CA ILE A 61 6.73 -6.94 -15.30
C ILE A 61 7.41 -7.03 -16.67
N ALA A 62 8.60 -7.62 -16.75
CA ALA A 62 9.35 -7.77 -17.99
C ALA A 62 8.60 -8.61 -19.05
N ALA A 63 7.87 -9.64 -18.63
CA ALA A 63 7.12 -10.52 -19.51
C ALA A 63 5.74 -9.99 -19.93
N SER A 64 5.22 -8.96 -19.26
CA SER A 64 3.84 -8.48 -19.43
C SER A 64 3.58 -7.79 -20.77
N GLY A 65 4.61 -7.23 -21.39
CA GLY A 65 4.48 -6.36 -22.58
C GLY A 65 3.84 -5.00 -22.27
N VAL A 66 3.53 -4.69 -21.02
CA VAL A 66 3.01 -3.37 -20.61
C VAL A 66 4.17 -2.38 -20.59
N PRO A 67 4.05 -1.20 -21.24
CA PRO A 67 5.07 -0.16 -21.18
C PRO A 67 5.38 0.25 -19.74
N ARG A 68 6.67 0.45 -19.42
CA ARG A 68 7.11 0.81 -18.04
C ARG A 68 6.42 2.08 -17.52
N GLU A 69 6.19 3.03 -18.39
CA GLU A 69 5.53 4.31 -18.09
C GLU A 69 4.04 4.17 -17.73
N GLU A 70 3.40 3.07 -18.08
CA GLU A 70 2.03 2.76 -17.68
C GLU A 70 1.97 2.06 -16.32
N LEU A 71 3.10 1.64 -15.77
CA LEU A 71 3.16 0.93 -14.50
C LEU A 71 3.54 1.87 -13.36
N PHE A 72 2.89 1.66 -12.21
CA PHE A 72 3.25 2.24 -10.93
C PHE A 72 3.80 1.12 -10.03
N VAL A 73 5.10 1.12 -9.77
CA VAL A 73 5.77 0.05 -9.02
C VAL A 73 6.26 0.57 -7.68
N THR A 74 5.79 -0.05 -6.61
CA THR A 74 6.16 0.24 -5.23
C THR A 74 7.00 -0.89 -4.66
N THR A 75 8.11 -0.56 -4.02
CA THR A 75 8.78 -1.45 -3.07
C THR A 75 9.15 -0.70 -1.79
N LYS A 76 9.64 -1.43 -0.78
CA LYS A 76 9.86 -0.89 0.56
C LYS A 76 11.22 -1.29 1.09
N LEU A 77 11.93 -0.33 1.69
CA LEU A 77 13.15 -0.58 2.44
C LEU A 77 12.83 -1.46 3.64
N TRP A 78 13.40 -2.67 3.68
CA TRP A 78 13.35 -3.48 4.88
C TRP A 78 14.44 -3.03 5.85
N ASN A 79 14.08 -2.12 6.72
CA ASN A 79 14.95 -1.53 7.72
C ASN A 79 15.01 -2.42 8.99
N ASP A 80 15.55 -3.62 8.87
CA ASP A 80 15.64 -4.60 9.93
C ASP A 80 16.57 -4.18 11.09
N ARG A 81 16.52 -4.94 12.20
CA ARG A 81 17.30 -4.65 13.41
C ARG A 81 18.76 -5.10 13.35
N SER A 82 19.23 -5.70 12.27
CA SER A 82 20.57 -6.26 12.18
C SER A 82 21.66 -5.20 12.23
N ARG A 83 21.31 -3.92 11.96
CA ARG A 83 22.22 -2.80 11.91
C ARG A 83 21.53 -1.47 12.23
N THR A 84 22.33 -0.43 12.51
CA THR A 84 21.90 0.96 12.39
C THR A 84 22.04 1.38 10.92
N TRP A 85 20.95 1.82 10.33
CA TRP A 85 20.89 2.19 8.92
C TRP A 85 21.59 3.53 8.68
N ARG A 86 22.53 3.53 7.73
CA ARG A 86 23.27 4.71 7.25
C ARG A 86 22.91 4.96 5.79
N ARG A 87 23.24 6.14 5.31
CA ARG A 87 23.03 6.54 3.91
C ARG A 87 23.40 5.45 2.90
N ASP A 88 24.64 4.96 2.95
CA ASP A 88 25.13 3.96 1.99
C ASP A 88 24.42 2.60 2.10
N ASP A 89 23.88 2.25 3.27
CA ASP A 89 23.10 1.03 3.46
C ASP A 89 21.73 1.16 2.76
N VAL A 90 21.11 2.35 2.87
CA VAL A 90 19.84 2.66 2.21
C VAL A 90 20.01 2.65 0.68
N LEU A 91 21.06 3.29 0.18
CA LEU A 91 21.33 3.32 -1.26
C LEU A 91 21.61 1.93 -1.83
N ARG A 92 22.41 1.09 -1.13
CA ARG A 92 22.62 -0.31 -1.53
C ARG A 92 21.34 -1.12 -1.53
N ALA A 93 20.47 -0.94 -0.52
CA ALA A 93 19.19 -1.63 -0.47
C ALA A 93 18.27 -1.25 -1.64
N LEU A 94 18.29 0.01 -2.06
CA LEU A 94 17.58 0.45 -3.26
C LEU A 94 18.17 -0.17 -4.52
N ASP A 95 19.52 -0.18 -4.65
CA ASP A 95 20.20 -0.83 -5.78
C ASP A 95 19.83 -2.31 -5.89
N ASP A 96 19.84 -3.02 -4.77
CA ASP A 96 19.45 -4.43 -4.70
C ASP A 96 17.98 -4.65 -5.11
N SER A 97 17.08 -3.79 -4.68
CA SER A 97 15.66 -3.86 -5.07
C SER A 97 15.46 -3.57 -6.55
N LEU A 98 16.09 -2.53 -7.09
CA LEU A 98 16.03 -2.19 -8.51
C LEU A 98 16.59 -3.34 -9.37
N ALA A 99 17.73 -3.91 -8.98
CA ALA A 99 18.34 -5.05 -9.68
C ALA A 99 17.42 -6.28 -9.70
N LYS A 100 16.78 -6.61 -8.57
CA LYS A 100 15.81 -7.74 -8.49
C LYS A 100 14.56 -7.49 -9.32
N LEU A 101 14.06 -6.27 -9.32
CA LEU A 101 12.90 -5.87 -10.12
C LEU A 101 13.23 -5.72 -11.60
N GLY A 102 14.52 -5.57 -11.97
CA GLY A 102 14.95 -5.29 -13.33
C GLY A 102 14.52 -3.91 -13.81
N LEU A 103 14.52 -2.92 -12.92
CA LEU A 103 14.05 -1.56 -13.18
C LEU A 103 15.16 -0.53 -12.95
N ASP A 104 15.11 0.58 -13.69
CA ASP A 104 16.02 1.72 -13.51
C ASP A 104 15.53 2.70 -12.43
N HIS A 105 14.23 2.73 -12.18
CA HIS A 105 13.61 3.58 -11.17
C HIS A 105 12.32 2.96 -10.61
N LEU A 106 11.92 3.43 -9.42
CA LEU A 106 10.63 3.13 -8.79
C LEU A 106 9.65 4.29 -9.01
N ASP A 107 8.36 4.01 -8.90
CA ASP A 107 7.34 5.06 -8.80
C ASP A 107 7.14 5.49 -7.35
N LEU A 108 7.28 4.54 -6.40
CA LEU A 108 7.20 4.81 -4.97
C LEU A 108 8.16 3.92 -4.19
N TYR A 109 8.96 4.54 -3.31
CA TYR A 109 9.81 3.83 -2.35
C TYR A 109 9.41 4.19 -0.93
N LEU A 110 9.16 3.19 -0.08
CA LEU A 110 8.66 3.40 1.29
C LEU A 110 9.68 2.95 2.35
N ILE A 111 9.78 3.69 3.46
CA ILE A 111 10.31 3.13 4.71
C ILE A 111 9.26 2.16 5.24
N HIS A 112 9.61 0.87 5.42
CA HIS A 112 8.61 -0.17 5.73
C HIS A 112 8.02 -0.03 7.13
N TRP A 113 8.83 0.35 8.13
CA TRP A 113 8.41 0.55 9.52
C TRP A 113 9.16 1.71 10.18
N PRO A 114 8.51 2.48 11.09
CA PRO A 114 9.16 3.60 11.78
C PRO A 114 10.24 3.16 12.77
N ARG A 115 10.09 1.98 13.40
CA ARG A 115 10.98 1.41 14.43
C ARG A 115 11.38 2.44 15.50
N PRO A 116 10.43 2.98 16.28
CA PRO A 116 10.71 4.09 17.18
C PRO A 116 11.74 3.75 18.25
N MET A 117 11.93 2.46 18.58
CA MET A 117 12.95 2.00 19.54
C MET A 117 14.38 2.13 19.00
N ARG A 118 14.58 2.24 17.68
CA ARG A 118 15.89 2.39 17.02
C ARG A 118 16.23 3.83 16.69
N ASP A 119 15.22 4.64 16.53
CA ASP A 119 15.33 6.08 16.27
C ASP A 119 16.18 6.43 15.03
N ASP A 120 16.14 5.59 13.99
CA ASP A 120 16.96 5.72 12.78
C ASP A 120 16.18 6.18 11.55
N PHE A 121 14.85 6.27 11.61
CA PHE A 121 14.04 6.61 10.45
C PHE A 121 14.30 8.03 9.92
N LEU A 122 14.71 8.98 10.76
CA LEU A 122 15.11 10.32 10.33
C LEU A 122 16.37 10.30 9.47
N THR A 123 17.37 9.47 9.85
CA THR A 123 18.59 9.27 9.05
C THR A 123 18.26 8.60 7.72
N ILE A 124 17.36 7.60 7.72
CA ILE A 124 16.88 6.93 6.52
C ILE A 124 16.14 7.94 5.63
N TRP A 125 15.26 8.78 6.21
CA TRP A 125 14.47 9.75 5.47
C TRP A 125 15.34 10.79 4.73
N LYS A 126 16.42 11.27 5.34
CA LYS A 126 17.38 12.15 4.64
C LYS A 126 17.95 11.52 3.38
N THR A 127 18.16 10.20 3.39
CA THR A 127 18.60 9.49 2.18
C THR A 127 17.44 9.33 1.17
N PHE A 128 16.19 9.20 1.64
CA PHE A 128 15.02 9.17 0.77
C PHE A 128 14.81 10.51 0.06
N GLU A 129 15.13 11.64 0.68
CA GLU A 129 15.18 12.96 0.01
C GLU A 129 16.15 12.93 -1.19
N GLU A 130 17.38 12.45 -0.99
CA GLU A 130 18.37 12.30 -2.05
C GLU A 130 17.90 11.34 -3.16
N ILE A 131 17.23 10.25 -2.80
CA ILE A 131 16.67 9.28 -3.75
C ILE A 131 15.60 9.95 -4.62
N ALA A 132 14.70 10.75 -4.02
CA ALA A 132 13.69 11.50 -4.76
C ALA A 132 14.32 12.54 -5.69
N GLU A 133 15.29 13.33 -5.22
CA GLU A 133 16.00 14.33 -6.00
C GLU A 133 16.76 13.70 -7.19
N SER A 134 17.32 12.51 -7.00
CA SER A 134 18.05 11.80 -8.07
C SER A 134 17.13 11.18 -9.15
N GLY A 135 15.81 11.12 -8.90
CA GLY A 135 14.84 10.47 -9.78
C GLY A 135 14.87 8.93 -9.75
N ARG A 136 15.63 8.33 -8.85
CA ARG A 136 15.67 6.85 -8.67
C ARG A 136 14.37 6.31 -8.08
N SER A 137 13.61 7.14 -7.39
CA SER A 137 12.20 6.94 -7.10
C SER A 137 11.43 8.24 -7.40
N ARG A 138 10.34 8.15 -8.16
CA ARG A 138 9.51 9.31 -8.50
C ARG A 138 8.85 9.91 -7.27
N SER A 139 8.48 9.07 -6.33
CA SER A 139 7.88 9.46 -5.05
C SER A 139 8.56 8.67 -3.93
N VAL A 140 8.62 9.28 -2.75
CA VAL A 140 9.06 8.61 -1.53
C VAL A 140 8.00 8.77 -0.44
N GLY A 141 7.92 7.79 0.42
CA GLY A 141 6.92 7.77 1.48
C GLY A 141 7.31 6.84 2.62
N VAL A 142 6.33 6.58 3.45
CA VAL A 142 6.51 5.78 4.66
C VAL A 142 5.41 4.72 4.76
N SER A 143 5.63 3.74 5.62
CA SER A 143 4.62 2.74 5.95
C SER A 143 4.56 2.54 7.47
N ASN A 144 3.35 2.41 8.00
CA ASN A 144 3.08 2.20 9.43
C ASN A 144 3.50 3.35 10.36
N PHE A 145 3.69 4.56 9.83
CA PHE A 145 4.02 5.73 10.63
C PHE A 145 2.78 6.23 11.39
N ARG A 146 2.94 6.46 12.68
CA ARG A 146 1.92 7.00 13.58
C ARG A 146 1.96 8.54 13.56
N PRO A 147 0.95 9.25 14.12
CA PRO A 147 0.98 10.71 14.22
C PRO A 147 2.29 11.26 14.80
N ALA A 148 2.79 10.69 15.90
CA ALA A 148 4.04 11.12 16.52
C ALA A 148 5.27 10.92 15.63
N ASP A 149 5.29 9.87 14.79
CA ASP A 149 6.40 9.61 13.87
C ASP A 149 6.38 10.61 12.70
N LEU A 150 5.18 10.95 12.20
CA LEU A 150 4.98 11.96 11.15
C LEU A 150 5.30 13.38 11.65
N GLU A 151 4.91 13.72 12.89
CA GLU A 151 5.22 15.00 13.54
C GLU A 151 6.75 15.18 13.65
N ARG A 152 7.45 14.17 14.16
CA ARG A 152 8.91 14.20 14.24
C ARG A 152 9.58 14.34 12.87
N LEU A 153 9.07 13.63 11.87
CA LEU A 153 9.60 13.72 10.52
C LEU A 153 9.39 15.12 9.95
N GLY A 154 8.21 15.71 10.12
CA GLY A 154 7.90 17.07 9.66
C GLY A 154 8.68 18.17 10.39
N ALA A 155 9.13 17.92 11.65
CA ALA A 155 9.99 18.85 12.37
C ALA A 155 11.43 18.89 11.82
N GLU A 156 11.90 17.80 11.20
CA GLU A 156 13.29 17.61 10.74
C GLU A 156 13.46 17.70 9.21
N SER A 157 12.35 17.67 8.46
CA SER A 157 12.36 17.64 7.00
C SER A 157 11.25 18.49 6.41
N ALA A 158 11.56 19.23 5.35
CA ALA A 158 10.57 19.95 4.54
C ALA A 158 9.87 19.03 3.53
N LEU A 159 10.47 17.86 3.20
CA LEU A 159 9.86 16.89 2.30
C LEU A 159 8.78 16.10 3.05
N VAL A 160 7.54 16.27 2.62
CA VAL A 160 6.39 15.53 3.14
C VAL A 160 6.31 14.17 2.45
N PRO A 161 6.13 13.06 3.18
CA PRO A 161 5.87 11.74 2.56
C PRO A 161 4.73 11.81 1.57
N ALA A 162 4.91 11.26 0.37
CA ALA A 162 3.84 11.23 -0.63
C ALA A 162 2.71 10.26 -0.22
N VAL A 163 3.07 9.19 0.48
CA VAL A 163 2.17 8.11 0.91
C VAL A 163 2.54 7.69 2.33
N ASN A 164 1.54 7.39 3.16
CA ASN A 164 1.70 6.54 4.34
C ASN A 164 0.84 5.28 4.14
N GLN A 165 1.50 4.12 3.96
CA GLN A 165 0.83 2.84 3.76
C GLN A 165 0.59 2.17 5.13
N ILE A 166 -0.67 2.01 5.52
CA ILE A 166 -1.06 1.58 6.87
C ILE A 166 -2.03 0.40 6.83
N GLU A 167 -2.10 -0.37 7.93
CA GLU A 167 -3.23 -1.28 8.13
C GLU A 167 -4.53 -0.49 8.18
N LEU A 168 -5.45 -0.80 7.28
CA LEU A 168 -6.73 -0.14 7.24
C LEU A 168 -7.81 -1.03 6.63
N HIS A 169 -8.92 -1.19 7.35
CA HIS A 169 -10.11 -1.92 6.93
C HIS A 169 -11.28 -1.50 7.83
N PRO A 170 -12.54 -1.83 7.52
CA PRO A 170 -13.70 -1.40 8.32
C PRO A 170 -13.62 -1.70 9.82
N LEU A 171 -12.96 -2.81 10.24
CA LEU A 171 -12.76 -3.09 11.68
C LEU A 171 -11.68 -2.21 12.33
N PHE A 172 -10.79 -1.61 11.51
CA PHE A 172 -9.70 -0.73 11.94
C PHE A 172 -9.58 0.48 10.98
N PRO A 173 -10.56 1.41 11.01
CA PRO A 173 -10.71 2.47 10.00
C PRO A 173 -9.71 3.62 10.12
N GLN A 174 -8.99 3.74 11.24
CA GLN A 174 -7.96 4.74 11.49
C GLN A 174 -8.36 6.18 11.10
N ALA A 175 -9.58 6.60 11.46
CA ALA A 175 -10.16 7.87 11.01
C ALA A 175 -9.30 9.09 11.38
N GLU A 176 -8.75 9.11 12.60
CA GLU A 176 -7.87 10.20 13.06
C GLU A 176 -6.58 10.30 12.26
N LEU A 177 -5.95 9.15 11.96
CA LEU A 177 -4.72 9.13 11.17
C LEU A 177 -4.97 9.52 9.71
N ARG A 178 -6.12 9.10 9.13
CA ARG A 178 -6.53 9.53 7.77
C ARG A 178 -6.81 11.04 7.71
N ALA A 179 -7.42 11.60 8.75
CA ALA A 179 -7.64 13.05 8.83
C ALA A 179 -6.30 13.81 8.87
N LEU A 180 -5.35 13.37 9.69
CA LEU A 180 -4.00 13.92 9.73
C LEU A 180 -3.28 13.80 8.37
N HIS A 181 -3.41 12.66 7.69
CA HIS A 181 -2.83 12.51 6.34
C HIS A 181 -3.40 13.53 5.36
N SER A 182 -4.73 13.75 5.40
CA SER A 182 -5.39 14.76 4.56
C SER A 182 -4.88 16.17 4.86
N GLU A 183 -4.70 16.53 6.13
CA GLU A 183 -4.17 17.83 6.55
C GLU A 183 -2.72 18.04 6.07
N LEU A 184 -1.92 16.99 6.10
CA LEU A 184 -0.51 17.03 5.69
C LEU A 184 -0.31 16.84 4.17
N GLY A 185 -1.38 16.55 3.41
CA GLY A 185 -1.28 16.23 1.98
C GLY A 185 -0.62 14.89 1.69
N ILE A 186 -0.71 13.94 2.62
CA ILE A 186 -0.20 12.56 2.50
C ILE A 186 -1.31 11.67 1.96
N ALA A 187 -1.05 10.87 0.94
CA ALA A 187 -2.02 9.87 0.48
C ALA A 187 -2.06 8.67 1.46
N THR A 188 -3.27 8.23 1.81
CA THR A 188 -3.46 7.03 2.62
C THR A 188 -3.54 5.81 1.72
N GLU A 189 -2.65 4.85 1.89
CA GLU A 189 -2.70 3.55 1.22
C GLU A 189 -2.98 2.44 2.24
N ALA A 190 -3.96 1.59 1.95
CA ALA A 190 -4.43 0.53 2.84
C ALA A 190 -3.79 -0.81 2.51
N TRP A 191 -2.94 -1.34 3.43
CA TRP A 191 -2.61 -2.75 3.39
C TRP A 191 -3.61 -3.58 4.20
N SER A 192 -3.76 -4.86 3.84
CA SER A 192 -4.81 -5.76 4.35
C SER A 192 -6.23 -5.18 4.25
N PRO A 193 -6.62 -4.54 3.12
CA PRO A 193 -7.90 -3.84 3.02
C PRO A 193 -9.10 -4.72 3.28
N LEU A 194 -8.98 -6.02 3.04
CA LEU A 194 -10.04 -7.04 3.25
C LEU A 194 -9.93 -7.77 4.59
N GLY A 195 -9.20 -7.22 5.58
CA GLY A 195 -9.03 -7.88 6.88
C GLY A 195 -8.41 -9.27 6.78
N GLN A 196 -7.55 -9.52 5.80
CA GLN A 196 -6.94 -10.81 5.47
C GLN A 196 -7.96 -11.93 5.14
N GLY A 197 -9.19 -11.57 4.70
CA GLY A 197 -10.23 -12.54 4.40
C GLY A 197 -10.77 -13.29 5.61
N LYS A 198 -10.57 -12.76 6.82
CA LYS A 198 -11.08 -13.32 8.08
C LYS A 198 -12.56 -12.95 8.26
N GLU A 199 -12.96 -12.69 9.50
CA GLU A 199 -14.36 -12.43 9.87
C GLU A 199 -15.02 -11.25 9.15
N LEU A 200 -14.26 -10.23 8.75
CA LEU A 200 -14.77 -8.99 8.14
C LEU A 200 -15.77 -9.25 7.01
N LEU A 201 -15.42 -10.14 6.09
CA LEU A 201 -16.25 -10.41 4.90
C LEU A 201 -17.53 -11.21 5.20
N ALA A 202 -17.66 -11.76 6.41
CA ALA A 202 -18.83 -12.51 6.87
C ALA A 202 -19.72 -11.69 7.83
N LEU A 203 -19.35 -10.46 8.14
CA LEU A 203 -20.15 -9.61 9.02
C LEU A 203 -21.49 -9.24 8.36
N PRO A 204 -22.61 -9.26 9.12
CA PRO A 204 -23.94 -8.99 8.57
C PRO A 204 -23.99 -7.69 7.74
N ALA A 205 -23.46 -6.57 8.26
CA ALA A 205 -23.46 -5.30 7.55
C ALA A 205 -22.78 -5.38 6.18
N VAL A 206 -21.67 -6.13 6.07
CA VAL A 206 -20.94 -6.32 4.80
C VAL A 206 -21.73 -7.21 3.84
N VAL A 207 -22.27 -8.32 4.34
CA VAL A 207 -23.04 -9.30 3.53
C VAL A 207 -24.35 -8.70 3.03
N GLU A 208 -25.09 -7.98 3.88
CA GLU A 208 -26.34 -7.32 3.53
C GLU A 208 -26.13 -6.21 2.50
N THR A 209 -25.08 -5.37 2.68
CA THR A 209 -24.70 -4.36 1.69
C THR A 209 -24.32 -5.02 0.36
N ALA A 210 -23.53 -6.10 0.39
CA ALA A 210 -23.16 -6.85 -0.81
C ALA A 210 -24.40 -7.39 -1.57
N ALA A 211 -25.36 -7.93 -0.84
CA ALA A 211 -26.61 -8.43 -1.42
C ALA A 211 -27.45 -7.31 -2.09
N ARG A 212 -27.56 -6.12 -1.45
CA ARG A 212 -28.27 -4.97 -2.03
C ARG A 212 -27.69 -4.51 -3.36
N HIS A 213 -26.37 -4.51 -3.47
CA HIS A 213 -25.65 -4.07 -4.68
C HIS A 213 -25.42 -5.19 -5.70
N GLY A 214 -25.77 -6.44 -5.40
CA GLY A 214 -25.45 -7.58 -6.28
C GLY A 214 -23.94 -7.77 -6.47
N ARG A 215 -23.17 -7.50 -5.41
CA ARG A 215 -21.70 -7.55 -5.41
C ARG A 215 -21.20 -8.52 -4.34
N SER A 216 -19.92 -8.89 -4.42
CA SER A 216 -19.33 -9.68 -3.34
C SER A 216 -18.98 -8.81 -2.12
N PRO A 217 -18.88 -9.42 -0.93
CA PRO A 217 -18.38 -8.75 0.27
C PRO A 217 -17.02 -8.05 0.06
N ALA A 218 -16.11 -8.67 -0.70
CA ALA A 218 -14.82 -8.09 -1.01
C ALA A 218 -14.94 -6.81 -1.86
N GLN A 219 -15.80 -6.83 -2.88
CA GLN A 219 -16.05 -5.65 -3.72
C GLN A 219 -16.63 -4.48 -2.91
N VAL A 220 -17.56 -4.75 -1.99
CA VAL A 220 -18.15 -3.73 -1.11
C VAL A 220 -17.09 -3.09 -0.21
N VAL A 221 -16.25 -3.89 0.43
CA VAL A 221 -15.18 -3.36 1.29
C VAL A 221 -14.15 -2.56 0.49
N LEU A 222 -13.76 -3.03 -0.69
CA LEU A 222 -12.86 -2.27 -1.58
C LEU A 222 -13.51 -0.96 -2.03
N ARG A 223 -14.80 -0.97 -2.39
CA ARG A 223 -15.53 0.25 -2.78
C ARG A 223 -15.61 1.27 -1.64
N TRP A 224 -15.82 0.81 -0.40
CA TRP A 224 -15.76 1.65 0.80
C TRP A 224 -14.42 2.39 0.90
N HIS A 225 -13.29 1.70 0.74
CA HIS A 225 -11.98 2.35 0.73
C HIS A 225 -11.86 3.41 -0.36
N LEU A 226 -12.28 3.08 -1.58
CA LEU A 226 -12.17 3.99 -2.73
C LEU A 226 -13.00 5.26 -2.51
N GLN A 227 -14.21 5.14 -1.95
CA GLN A 227 -15.07 6.29 -1.66
C GLN A 227 -14.57 7.14 -0.49
N LEU A 228 -13.77 6.57 0.41
CA LEU A 228 -13.05 7.32 1.44
C LEU A 228 -11.77 8.00 0.91
N GLY A 229 -11.45 7.86 -0.38
CA GLY A 229 -10.26 8.42 -0.99
C GLY A 229 -8.96 7.64 -0.74
N ASN A 230 -9.05 6.45 -0.14
CA ASN A 230 -7.87 5.62 0.09
C ASN A 230 -7.39 4.95 -1.20
N VAL A 231 -6.08 4.72 -1.30
CA VAL A 231 -5.50 3.73 -2.22
C VAL A 231 -5.57 2.35 -1.57
N VAL A 232 -5.82 1.31 -2.34
CA VAL A 232 -5.91 -0.07 -1.82
C VAL A 232 -5.06 -1.04 -2.61
N ILE A 233 -4.46 -2.01 -1.91
CA ILE A 233 -3.60 -3.05 -2.49
C ILE A 233 -4.07 -4.46 -2.06
N PRO A 234 -5.27 -4.89 -2.48
CA PRO A 234 -5.72 -6.25 -2.18
C PRO A 234 -4.77 -7.29 -2.81
N LYS A 235 -4.58 -8.40 -2.10
CA LYS A 235 -3.79 -9.54 -2.57
C LYS A 235 -4.68 -10.75 -2.83
N SER A 236 -4.48 -11.40 -3.95
CA SER A 236 -5.03 -12.73 -4.25
C SER A 236 -4.12 -13.47 -5.21
N VAL A 237 -4.02 -14.79 -5.08
CA VAL A 237 -3.37 -15.68 -6.07
C VAL A 237 -4.40 -16.40 -6.96
N THR A 238 -5.68 -16.19 -6.72
CA THR A 238 -6.77 -16.80 -7.48
C THR A 238 -7.19 -15.88 -8.62
N PRO A 239 -7.03 -16.26 -9.91
CA PRO A 239 -7.31 -15.37 -11.05
C PRO A 239 -8.73 -14.79 -11.09
N SER A 240 -9.75 -15.55 -10.65
CA SER A 240 -11.12 -15.05 -10.57
C SER A 240 -11.27 -13.91 -9.54
N ARG A 241 -10.65 -14.05 -8.35
CA ARG A 241 -10.66 -13.01 -7.33
C ARG A 241 -9.83 -11.80 -7.71
N ILE A 242 -8.72 -11.97 -8.47
CA ILE A 242 -7.94 -10.85 -9.01
C ILE A 242 -8.82 -9.98 -9.89
N ARG A 243 -9.59 -10.57 -10.81
CA ARG A 243 -10.54 -9.85 -11.67
C ARG A 243 -11.72 -9.26 -10.87
N GLU A 244 -12.27 -10.00 -9.92
CA GLU A 244 -13.36 -9.56 -9.05
C GLU A 244 -12.97 -8.31 -8.25
N ASN A 245 -11.77 -8.30 -7.65
CA ASN A 245 -11.27 -7.15 -6.88
C ASN A 245 -11.04 -5.90 -7.75
N LEU A 246 -10.87 -6.05 -9.05
CA LEU A 246 -10.74 -4.93 -9.98
C LEU A 246 -12.11 -4.37 -10.42
N ASP A 247 -13.17 -5.17 -10.39
CA ASP A 247 -14.53 -4.76 -10.79
C ASP A 247 -15.28 -4.05 -9.65
N VAL A 248 -14.76 -2.89 -9.23
CA VAL A 248 -15.28 -2.11 -8.09
C VAL A 248 -15.65 -0.68 -8.45
N PHE A 249 -15.53 -0.30 -9.73
CA PHE A 249 -15.81 1.07 -10.17
C PHE A 249 -17.21 1.24 -10.80
N GLY A 250 -17.94 0.15 -11.01
CA GLY A 250 -19.26 0.14 -11.65
C GLY A 250 -20.45 0.32 -10.70
N PHE A 251 -20.25 0.61 -9.43
CA PHE A 251 -21.31 0.86 -8.45
C PHE A 251 -20.82 1.82 -7.38
N GLU A 252 -21.76 2.37 -6.60
CA GLU A 252 -21.47 3.26 -5.47
C GLU A 252 -22.22 2.80 -4.23
N LEU A 253 -21.59 2.96 -3.07
CA LEU A 253 -22.21 2.82 -1.76
C LEU A 253 -22.88 4.14 -1.40
N ASP A 254 -24.11 4.07 -0.92
CA ASP A 254 -24.81 5.25 -0.41
C ASP A 254 -24.35 5.64 1.02
N ALA A 255 -24.92 6.71 1.56
CA ALA A 255 -24.56 7.21 2.87
C ALA A 255 -24.87 6.21 4.00
N ASP A 256 -25.96 5.44 3.89
CA ASP A 256 -26.34 4.46 4.89
C ASP A 256 -25.41 3.24 4.83
N ASP A 257 -25.00 2.83 3.63
CA ASP A 257 -24.01 1.78 3.42
C ASP A 257 -22.67 2.15 4.05
N LEU A 258 -22.18 3.37 3.77
CA LEU A 258 -20.93 3.88 4.34
C LEU A 258 -20.99 3.95 5.85
N ALA A 259 -22.07 4.48 6.42
CA ALA A 259 -22.28 4.55 7.86
C ALA A 259 -22.32 3.16 8.52
N ALA A 260 -22.96 2.17 7.87
CA ALA A 260 -23.01 0.80 8.38
C ALA A 260 -21.63 0.14 8.41
N LEU A 261 -20.77 0.40 7.40
CA LEU A 261 -19.40 -0.11 7.37
C LEU A 261 -18.49 0.63 8.35
N ASP A 262 -18.64 1.94 8.49
CA ASP A 262 -17.87 2.76 9.46
C ASP A 262 -18.18 2.35 10.91
N ALA A 263 -19.43 1.96 11.20
CA ALA A 263 -19.85 1.47 12.51
C ALA A 263 -19.20 0.14 12.93
N LEU A 264 -18.54 -0.58 12.02
CA LEU A 264 -17.79 -1.82 12.32
C LEU A 264 -16.49 -1.56 13.08
N GLY A 265 -16.02 -0.32 13.15
CA GLY A 265 -14.76 0.05 13.79
C GLY A 265 -14.68 -0.37 15.25
N ARG A 266 -13.65 -1.15 15.62
CA ARG A 266 -13.44 -1.70 16.97
C ARG A 266 -12.38 -0.94 17.78
N GLY A 267 -11.84 0.15 17.20
CA GLY A 267 -10.71 0.88 17.77
C GLY A 267 -9.37 0.13 17.66
N PRO A 268 -8.27 0.78 18.10
CA PRO A 268 -6.92 0.29 17.83
C PRO A 268 -6.58 -1.04 18.50
N SER A 269 -7.14 -1.31 19.67
CA SER A 269 -6.81 -2.52 20.45
C SER A 269 -7.50 -3.79 19.94
N ALA A 270 -8.68 -3.67 19.33
CA ALA A 270 -9.50 -4.81 18.92
C ALA A 270 -9.62 -4.96 17.39
N GLY A 271 -9.37 -3.88 16.64
CA GLY A 271 -9.45 -3.88 15.19
C GLY A 271 -8.15 -4.30 14.51
N ARG A 272 -6.99 -4.07 15.12
CA ARG A 272 -5.68 -4.35 14.54
C ARG A 272 -5.45 -5.85 14.34
N ILE A 273 -4.92 -6.21 13.17
CA ILE A 273 -4.55 -7.59 12.81
C ILE A 273 -3.04 -7.77 12.76
N GLY A 274 -2.32 -6.76 12.31
CA GLY A 274 -0.87 -6.74 12.16
C GLY A 274 -0.14 -6.25 13.41
N PRO A 275 1.19 -6.17 13.36
CA PRO A 275 2.01 -5.68 14.46
C PRO A 275 1.69 -4.22 14.82
N ASP A 276 1.87 -3.87 16.09
CA ASP A 276 1.75 -2.48 16.54
C ASP A 276 3.03 -1.71 16.20
N PRO A 277 2.95 -0.65 15.35
CA PRO A 277 4.11 0.17 15.00
C PRO A 277 4.83 0.82 16.18
N ALA A 278 4.15 0.97 17.32
CA ALA A 278 4.73 1.58 18.53
C ALA A 278 5.86 0.73 19.13
N VAL A 279 5.79 -0.58 18.95
CA VAL A 279 6.69 -1.56 19.59
C VAL A 279 7.32 -2.56 18.61
N PHE A 280 6.91 -2.51 17.35
CA PHE A 280 7.43 -3.44 16.35
C PHE A 280 8.89 -3.12 16.01
N ASP A 281 9.78 -4.05 16.36
CA ASP A 281 11.22 -3.98 16.07
C ASP A 281 11.67 -5.30 15.43
N VAL A 282 11.98 -5.29 14.15
CA VAL A 282 12.34 -6.45 13.31
C VAL A 282 13.81 -6.49 12.99
#